data_b4b0ea2919e2d5b0e977c0c84732fc36
#
_entry.id   b4b0ea2919e2d5b0e977c0c84732fc36
#
_cell.length_a   1.000
_cell.length_b   1.000
_cell.length_c   1.000
_cell.angle_alpha   90.00
_cell.angle_beta   90.00
_cell.angle_gamma   90.00
#
_symmetry.space_group_name_H-M   'P 1'
#
loop_
_entity.id
_entity.type
_entity.pdbx_description
1 polymer ?
#
loop_
_entity_poly.entity_id
_entity_poly.type
_entity_poly.pdbx_seq_one_letter_code
_entity_poly.pdbx_strand_id
1 'polypeptide(L)'
;MLSVRTRVKICGVTRAQDAEAAVELGADAIGLVFCDASPRAVDMPEARTIVSAVPAFVSVVGLFVDPKPGQVEVALEGLHLDTLQFHGNESPELCRYYERRYVKAVPMGGGVDPAQYVAAYPDASGFLFDGHRVGERGGRGEQFDHQAIPPGVQGVTVAGGLTADNVGGIVRQVRPFAVDVSSGVEAEPGIKDRDEIARFIAEVERGDES
;
A
#
# COMPACT_ATOMS: atom_id res chain seq x y z
N MET A 1 -14.75 -20.08 -12.17
CA MET A 1 -14.54 -18.89 -11.31
C MET A 1 -14.08 -17.76 -12.21
N LEU A 2 -14.69 -16.60 -12.14
CA LEU A 2 -14.13 -15.44 -12.83
C LEU A 2 -12.78 -15.14 -12.17
N SER A 3 -11.70 -15.12 -12.95
CA SER A 3 -10.38 -14.71 -12.48
C SER A 3 -10.50 -13.24 -12.06
N VAL A 4 -10.38 -12.99 -10.76
CA VAL A 4 -10.35 -11.61 -10.25
C VAL A 4 -8.93 -11.14 -10.49
N ARG A 5 -8.73 -10.11 -11.33
CA ARG A 5 -7.39 -9.57 -11.58
C ARG A 5 -6.77 -9.03 -10.29
N THR A 6 -5.46 -9.10 -10.20
CA THR A 6 -4.69 -8.48 -9.12
C THR A 6 -4.76 -6.94 -9.27
N ARG A 7 -5.04 -6.25 -8.17
CA ARG A 7 -5.08 -4.78 -8.13
C ARG A 7 -3.68 -4.22 -7.92
N VAL A 8 -3.45 -3.00 -8.44
CA VAL A 8 -2.17 -2.32 -8.30
C VAL A 8 -2.33 -1.04 -7.51
N LYS A 9 -1.57 -0.91 -6.42
CA LYS A 9 -1.42 0.33 -5.67
C LYS A 9 -0.03 0.91 -5.87
N ILE A 10 0.03 2.21 -6.23
CA ILE A 10 1.27 3.00 -6.30
C ILE A 10 1.36 3.83 -5.02
N CYS A 11 2.30 3.50 -4.14
CA CYS A 11 2.43 4.09 -2.82
C CYS A 11 3.52 5.16 -2.75
N GLY A 12 3.34 6.17 -1.87
CA GLY A 12 4.31 7.23 -1.68
C GLY A 12 4.36 8.21 -2.85
N VAL A 13 3.19 8.57 -3.36
CA VAL A 13 3.05 9.61 -4.39
C VAL A 13 3.16 10.97 -3.72
N THR A 14 4.05 11.83 -4.23
CA THR A 14 4.33 13.17 -3.69
C THR A 14 3.99 14.29 -4.66
N ARG A 15 3.63 13.97 -5.91
CA ARG A 15 3.34 14.95 -6.95
C ARG A 15 2.06 14.57 -7.71
N ALA A 16 1.25 15.58 -8.07
CA ALA A 16 0.01 15.35 -8.84
C ALA A 16 0.27 14.66 -10.18
N GLN A 17 1.32 15.05 -10.89
CA GLN A 17 1.71 14.43 -12.16
C GLN A 17 2.03 12.94 -12.05
N ASP A 18 2.55 12.48 -10.90
CA ASP A 18 2.81 11.07 -10.66
C ASP A 18 1.51 10.30 -10.37
N ALA A 19 0.55 10.94 -9.70
CA ALA A 19 -0.79 10.39 -9.53
C ALA A 19 -1.51 10.26 -10.88
N GLU A 20 -1.49 11.30 -11.70
CA GLU A 20 -2.04 11.28 -13.06
C GLU A 20 -1.43 10.15 -13.89
N ALA A 21 -0.10 10.05 -13.92
CA ALA A 21 0.60 8.98 -14.63
C ALA A 21 0.21 7.59 -14.15
N ALA A 22 0.14 7.37 -12.83
CA ALA A 22 -0.27 6.09 -12.26
C ALA A 22 -1.70 5.70 -12.67
N VAL A 23 -2.62 6.67 -12.60
CA VAL A 23 -4.03 6.48 -12.98
C VAL A 23 -4.18 6.19 -14.47
N GLU A 24 -3.55 6.97 -15.34
CA GLU A 24 -3.58 6.75 -16.80
C GLU A 24 -3.03 5.38 -17.21
N LEU A 25 -2.07 4.85 -16.45
CA LEU A 25 -1.48 3.53 -16.67
C LEU A 25 -2.29 2.39 -16.07
N GLY A 26 -3.35 2.67 -15.30
CA GLY A 26 -4.28 1.66 -14.79
C GLY A 26 -4.09 1.27 -13.33
N ALA A 27 -3.45 2.10 -12.51
CA ALA A 27 -3.42 1.88 -11.08
C ALA A 27 -4.83 1.95 -10.46
N ASP A 28 -5.13 1.03 -9.53
CA ASP A 28 -6.40 0.97 -8.80
C ASP A 28 -6.42 1.88 -7.58
N ALA A 29 -5.22 2.18 -7.04
CA ALA A 29 -5.08 3.02 -5.88
C ALA A 29 -3.76 3.78 -5.88
N ILE A 30 -3.76 4.95 -5.24
CA ILE A 30 -2.56 5.69 -4.88
C ILE A 30 -2.43 5.81 -3.37
N GLY A 31 -1.20 5.84 -2.84
CA GLY A 31 -0.91 6.00 -1.42
C GLY A 31 -0.21 7.32 -1.13
N LEU A 32 -0.76 8.08 -0.18
CA LEU A 32 -0.17 9.29 0.39
C LEU A 32 0.40 8.97 1.77
N VAL A 33 1.65 9.36 2.04
CA VAL A 33 2.34 9.01 3.29
C VAL A 33 2.29 10.19 4.25
N PHE A 34 1.57 10.02 5.36
CA PHE A 34 1.51 10.98 6.46
C PHE A 34 2.45 10.55 7.61
N CYS A 35 3.73 10.49 7.32
CA CYS A 35 4.78 10.16 8.29
C CYS A 35 5.99 11.05 8.02
N ASP A 36 6.20 12.06 8.87
CA ASP A 36 7.23 13.11 8.71
C ASP A 36 8.66 12.58 8.45
N ALA A 37 8.93 11.37 8.92
CA ALA A 37 10.25 10.76 8.77
C ALA A 37 10.43 9.97 7.47
N SER A 38 9.39 9.89 6.64
CA SER A 38 9.47 9.26 5.31
C SER A 38 10.00 10.28 4.29
N PRO A 39 10.90 9.88 3.36
CA PRO A 39 11.25 10.73 2.23
C PRO A 39 10.08 10.94 1.25
N ARG A 40 8.97 10.24 1.47
CA ARG A 40 7.74 10.31 0.67
C ARG A 40 6.60 10.99 1.45
N ALA A 41 6.93 11.67 2.56
CA ALA A 41 5.93 12.39 3.33
C ALA A 41 5.35 13.54 2.51
N VAL A 42 4.04 13.73 2.64
CA VAL A 42 3.33 14.87 2.06
C VAL A 42 2.66 15.67 3.15
N ASP A 43 2.63 16.99 3.00
CA ASP A 43 1.83 17.88 3.82
C ASP A 43 0.38 17.96 3.31
N MET A 44 -0.50 18.64 4.05
CA MET A 44 -1.91 18.75 3.67
C MET A 44 -2.15 19.56 2.37
N PRO A 45 -1.45 20.66 2.07
CA PRO A 45 -1.53 21.33 0.78
C PRO A 45 -1.11 20.46 -0.40
N GLU A 46 0.01 19.76 -0.29
CA GLU A 46 0.50 18.80 -1.29
C GLU A 46 -0.51 17.67 -1.52
N ALA A 47 -0.98 17.06 -0.42
CA ALA A 47 -1.96 15.98 -0.47
C ALA A 47 -3.25 16.40 -1.18
N ARG A 48 -3.77 17.62 -0.91
CA ARG A 48 -4.95 18.15 -1.61
C ARG A 48 -4.73 18.27 -3.11
N THR A 49 -3.56 18.76 -3.51
CA THR A 49 -3.20 18.88 -4.92
C THR A 49 -3.17 17.51 -5.61
N ILE A 50 -2.57 16.52 -4.96
CA ILE A 50 -2.51 15.15 -5.47
C ILE A 50 -3.90 14.53 -5.56
N VAL A 51 -4.71 14.63 -4.49
CA VAL A 51 -6.07 14.07 -4.46
C VAL A 51 -6.97 14.68 -5.55
N SER A 52 -6.81 15.98 -5.84
CA SER A 52 -7.59 16.64 -6.89
C SER A 52 -7.29 16.12 -8.30
N ALA A 53 -6.15 15.49 -8.51
CA ALA A 53 -5.75 14.88 -9.78
C ALA A 53 -6.24 13.43 -9.94
N VAL A 54 -6.80 12.83 -8.87
CA VAL A 54 -7.28 11.45 -8.90
C VAL A 54 -8.77 11.40 -9.28
N PRO A 55 -9.14 10.72 -10.37
CA PRO A 55 -10.53 10.60 -10.79
C PRO A 55 -11.32 9.64 -9.88
N ALA A 56 -12.64 9.69 -9.99
CA ALA A 56 -13.52 8.71 -9.36
C ALA A 56 -13.14 7.28 -9.77
N PHE A 57 -13.36 6.32 -8.86
CA PHE A 57 -13.06 4.88 -9.01
C PHE A 57 -11.57 4.50 -8.90
N VAL A 58 -10.67 5.44 -8.62
CA VAL A 58 -9.32 5.16 -8.14
C VAL A 58 -9.25 5.50 -6.67
N SER A 59 -8.85 4.54 -5.83
CA SER A 59 -8.83 4.74 -4.38
C SER A 59 -7.66 5.59 -3.92
N VAL A 60 -7.94 6.55 -3.03
CA VAL A 60 -6.91 7.31 -2.31
C VAL A 60 -6.70 6.71 -0.94
N VAL A 61 -5.48 6.24 -0.67
CA VAL A 61 -5.09 5.59 0.59
C VAL A 61 -4.19 6.51 1.41
N GLY A 62 -4.63 6.86 2.62
CA GLY A 62 -3.80 7.58 3.59
C GLY A 62 -2.98 6.61 4.43
N LEU A 63 -1.66 6.65 4.32
CA LEU A 63 -0.74 5.81 5.09
C LEU A 63 -0.23 6.54 6.32
N PHE A 64 -0.35 5.89 7.47
CA PHE A 64 0.09 6.36 8.78
C PHE A 64 1.02 5.35 9.43
N VAL A 65 1.99 5.84 10.21
CA VAL A 65 2.91 5.04 11.03
C VAL A 65 2.92 5.64 12.42
N ASP A 66 2.33 4.95 13.39
CA ASP A 66 2.19 5.39 14.78
C ASP A 66 1.74 6.87 14.86
N PRO A 67 0.57 7.23 14.29
CA PRO A 67 0.15 8.61 14.12
C PRO A 67 -0.02 9.32 15.47
N LYS A 68 0.34 10.61 15.49
CA LYS A 68 0.08 11.49 16.64
C LYS A 68 -1.43 11.71 16.81
N PRO A 69 -1.92 11.96 18.04
CA PRO A 69 -3.31 12.33 18.25
C PRO A 69 -3.74 13.48 17.32
N GLY A 70 -4.89 13.33 16.65
CA GLY A 70 -5.44 14.33 15.73
C GLY A 70 -4.88 14.27 14.30
N GLN A 71 -3.82 13.52 14.05
CA GLN A 71 -3.19 13.49 12.72
C GLN A 71 -4.07 12.82 11.66
N VAL A 72 -4.72 11.73 12.02
CA VAL A 72 -5.63 11.00 11.12
C VAL A 72 -6.91 11.81 10.89
N GLU A 73 -7.44 12.41 11.96
CA GLU A 73 -8.64 13.26 11.91
C GLU A 73 -8.44 14.44 10.98
N VAL A 74 -7.31 15.16 11.09
CA VAL A 74 -6.97 16.29 10.20
C VAL A 74 -6.92 15.84 8.73
N ALA A 75 -6.35 14.67 8.47
CA ALA A 75 -6.31 14.14 7.10
C ALA A 75 -7.73 13.78 6.60
N LEU A 76 -8.56 13.15 7.44
CA LEU A 76 -9.93 12.78 7.09
C LEU A 76 -10.85 13.99 6.89
N GLU A 77 -10.66 15.06 7.67
CA GLU A 77 -11.42 16.32 7.52
C GLU A 77 -11.00 17.12 6.28
N GLY A 78 -9.72 17.05 5.94
CA GLY A 78 -9.15 17.86 4.86
C GLY A 78 -9.08 17.18 3.50
N LEU A 79 -9.27 15.87 3.42
CA LEU A 79 -9.10 15.05 2.21
C LEU A 79 -10.18 13.99 2.08
N HIS A 80 -10.49 13.64 0.83
CA HIS A 80 -11.33 12.47 0.52
C HIS A 80 -10.44 11.22 0.48
N LEU A 81 -10.19 10.61 1.66
CA LEU A 81 -9.49 9.33 1.76
C LEU A 81 -10.50 8.19 1.74
N ASP A 82 -10.31 7.21 0.86
CA ASP A 82 -11.18 6.03 0.73
C ASP A 82 -10.81 4.94 1.75
N THR A 83 -9.51 4.82 2.06
CA THR A 83 -8.99 3.77 2.93
C THR A 83 -7.82 4.33 3.76
N LEU A 84 -7.75 3.92 5.01
CA LEU A 84 -6.59 4.15 5.87
C LEU A 84 -5.63 2.96 5.79
N GLN A 85 -4.34 3.21 5.78
CA GLN A 85 -3.32 2.18 5.91
C GLN A 85 -2.51 2.44 7.17
N PHE A 86 -2.55 1.50 8.11
CA PHE A 86 -1.76 1.56 9.34
C PHE A 86 -0.53 0.67 9.22
N HIS A 87 0.64 1.29 9.22
CA HIS A 87 1.91 0.63 8.90
C HIS A 87 2.90 0.58 10.08
N GLY A 88 2.47 1.00 11.27
CA GLY A 88 3.21 0.97 12.53
C GLY A 88 2.69 -0.08 13.51
N ASN A 89 2.76 0.25 14.79
CA ASN A 89 2.31 -0.61 15.90
C ASN A 89 0.93 -0.19 16.43
N GLU A 90 0.12 0.44 15.60
CA GLU A 90 -1.22 0.91 15.99
C GLU A 90 -2.07 -0.25 16.51
N SER A 91 -2.72 -0.05 17.67
CA SER A 91 -3.59 -1.09 18.24
C SER A 91 -4.86 -1.30 17.40
N PRO A 92 -5.50 -2.48 17.49
CA PRO A 92 -6.79 -2.72 16.84
C PRO A 92 -7.85 -1.68 17.20
N GLU A 93 -7.86 -1.21 18.47
CA GLU A 93 -8.79 -0.18 18.96
C GLU A 93 -8.56 1.15 18.23
N LEU A 94 -7.31 1.56 18.06
CA LEU A 94 -6.98 2.78 17.31
C LEU A 94 -7.39 2.65 15.84
N CYS A 95 -7.08 1.52 15.21
CA CYS A 95 -7.40 1.32 13.79
C CYS A 95 -8.90 1.42 13.52
N ARG A 96 -9.76 0.85 14.38
CA ARG A 96 -11.22 0.90 14.21
C ARG A 96 -11.88 2.19 14.69
N TYR A 97 -11.18 2.98 15.53
CA TYR A 97 -11.71 4.21 16.11
C TYR A 97 -12.24 5.19 15.05
N TYR A 98 -11.61 5.24 13.88
CA TYR A 98 -11.95 6.18 12.82
C TYR A 98 -13.18 5.78 12.00
N GLU A 99 -13.76 4.62 12.23
CA GLU A 99 -14.95 4.09 11.51
C GLU A 99 -14.78 4.14 9.98
N ARG A 100 -13.56 3.90 9.52
CA ARG A 100 -13.16 3.86 8.11
C ARG A 100 -12.64 2.48 7.74
N ARG A 101 -12.75 2.14 6.45
CA ARG A 101 -12.03 0.97 5.93
C ARG A 101 -10.55 1.15 6.18
N TYR A 102 -9.90 0.10 6.67
CA TYR A 102 -8.47 0.15 6.84
C TYR A 102 -7.77 -1.14 6.43
N VAL A 103 -6.52 -0.98 5.99
CA VAL A 103 -5.57 -2.05 5.74
C VAL A 103 -4.50 -1.99 6.83
N LYS A 104 -4.18 -3.15 7.44
CA LYS A 104 -3.12 -3.24 8.43
C LYS A 104 -1.87 -3.88 7.82
N ALA A 105 -0.72 -3.21 7.94
CA ALA A 105 0.55 -3.80 7.54
C ALA A 105 0.99 -4.88 8.53
N VAL A 106 1.43 -6.01 7.98
CA VAL A 106 1.96 -7.17 8.71
C VAL A 106 3.46 -7.23 8.49
N PRO A 107 4.29 -7.13 9.55
CA PRO A 107 5.75 -7.13 9.42
C PRO A 107 6.27 -8.56 9.20
N MET A 108 6.63 -8.88 7.96
CA MET A 108 7.10 -10.22 7.57
C MET A 108 8.61 -10.42 7.74
N GLY A 109 9.36 -9.39 8.08
CA GLY A 109 10.81 -9.48 8.35
C GLY A 109 11.19 -10.16 9.67
N GLY A 110 10.19 -10.66 10.42
CA GLY A 110 10.35 -11.38 11.68
C GLY A 110 9.88 -10.61 12.91
N GLY A 111 9.72 -11.33 14.02
CA GLY A 111 9.29 -10.77 15.31
C GLY A 111 7.81 -11.01 15.62
N VAL A 112 6.99 -11.48 14.67
CA VAL A 112 5.59 -11.85 14.90
C VAL A 112 5.24 -13.16 14.20
N ASP A 113 4.24 -13.85 14.72
CA ASP A 113 3.50 -14.88 14.00
C ASP A 113 2.44 -14.20 13.12
N PRO A 114 2.51 -14.27 11.79
CA PRO A 114 1.59 -13.57 10.92
C PRO A 114 0.12 -13.98 11.12
N ALA A 115 -0.16 -15.24 11.45
CA ALA A 115 -1.52 -15.70 11.68
C ALA A 115 -2.12 -15.11 12.96
N GLN A 116 -1.36 -15.07 14.04
CA GLN A 116 -1.78 -14.42 15.29
C GLN A 116 -1.92 -12.91 15.11
N TYR A 117 -1.01 -12.30 14.35
CA TYR A 117 -1.07 -10.87 14.07
C TYR A 117 -2.35 -10.49 13.30
N VAL A 118 -2.66 -11.22 12.22
CA VAL A 118 -3.90 -11.03 11.46
C VAL A 118 -5.15 -11.21 12.33
N ALA A 119 -5.17 -12.26 13.17
CA ALA A 119 -6.29 -12.54 14.06
C ALA A 119 -6.56 -11.42 15.10
N ALA A 120 -5.57 -10.60 15.42
CA ALA A 120 -5.72 -9.48 16.34
C ALA A 120 -6.48 -8.27 15.73
N TYR A 121 -6.64 -8.21 14.40
CA TYR A 121 -7.31 -7.10 13.70
C TYR A 121 -8.54 -7.58 12.92
N PRO A 122 -9.60 -8.06 13.60
CA PRO A 122 -10.77 -8.67 12.94
C PRO A 122 -11.58 -7.69 12.09
N ASP A 123 -11.45 -6.39 12.36
CA ASP A 123 -12.17 -5.33 11.63
C ASP A 123 -11.39 -4.80 10.41
N ALA A 124 -10.17 -5.30 10.14
CA ALA A 124 -9.39 -4.90 8.99
C ALA A 124 -10.07 -5.33 7.69
N SER A 125 -10.13 -4.42 6.72
CA SER A 125 -10.66 -4.71 5.37
C SER A 125 -9.68 -5.50 4.50
N GLY A 126 -8.42 -5.59 4.91
CA GLY A 126 -7.35 -6.33 4.27
C GLY A 126 -6.03 -6.19 5.02
N PHE A 127 -5.05 -6.95 4.58
CA PHE A 127 -3.72 -6.97 5.18
C PHE A 127 -2.65 -6.78 4.11
N LEU A 128 -1.68 -5.92 4.43
CA LEU A 128 -0.53 -5.66 3.57
C LEU A 128 0.69 -6.36 4.19
N PHE A 129 1.18 -7.39 3.54
CA PHE A 129 2.35 -8.16 3.96
C PHE A 129 3.61 -7.52 3.37
N ASP A 130 4.49 -7.02 4.25
CA ASP A 130 5.69 -6.26 3.88
C ASP A 130 6.92 -6.84 4.60
N GLY A 131 8.06 -6.90 3.92
CA GLY A 131 9.31 -7.45 4.44
C GLY A 131 9.95 -6.71 5.63
N HIS A 132 9.39 -5.55 6.07
CA HIS A 132 9.92 -4.83 7.23
C HIS A 132 9.78 -5.63 8.53
N ARG A 133 10.59 -5.29 9.54
CA ARG A 133 10.53 -5.87 10.90
C ARG A 133 9.64 -5.03 11.81
N VAL A 134 9.16 -5.66 12.88
CA VAL A 134 8.45 -4.94 13.96
C VAL A 134 9.30 -3.77 14.48
N GLY A 135 8.70 -2.58 14.56
CA GLY A 135 9.38 -1.35 14.99
C GLY A 135 10.26 -0.69 13.92
N GLU A 136 10.41 -1.32 12.76
CA GLU A 136 11.02 -0.67 11.59
C GLU A 136 9.94 -0.02 10.73
N ARG A 137 10.32 1.07 10.07
CA ARG A 137 9.45 1.69 9.08
C ARG A 137 9.59 0.93 7.76
N GLY A 138 8.48 0.58 7.14
CA GLY A 138 8.46 -0.04 5.83
C GLY A 138 9.13 0.83 4.76
N GLY A 139 9.20 0.32 3.52
CA GLY A 139 9.73 1.07 2.38
C GLY A 139 11.23 0.88 2.10
N ARG A 140 11.91 -0.05 2.80
CA ARG A 140 13.30 -0.43 2.52
C ARG A 140 13.45 -1.42 1.36
N GLY A 141 12.33 -1.94 0.84
CA GLY A 141 12.36 -2.87 -0.29
C GLY A 141 12.87 -4.27 0.07
N GLU A 142 12.72 -4.72 1.31
CA GLU A 142 13.10 -6.06 1.73
C GLU A 142 12.03 -7.06 1.30
N GLN A 143 12.44 -8.17 0.66
CA GLN A 143 11.57 -9.27 0.30
C GLN A 143 11.43 -10.25 1.49
N PHE A 144 10.35 -11.00 1.51
CA PHE A 144 10.10 -12.05 2.50
C PHE A 144 9.62 -13.33 1.83
N ASP A 145 9.57 -14.43 2.57
CA ASP A 145 9.01 -15.69 2.09
C ASP A 145 7.47 -15.60 2.00
N HIS A 146 6.95 -15.49 0.77
CA HIS A 146 5.51 -15.37 0.53
C HIS A 146 4.71 -16.61 0.95
N GLN A 147 5.36 -17.77 1.16
CA GLN A 147 4.69 -18.96 1.71
C GLN A 147 4.30 -18.79 3.18
N ALA A 148 4.90 -17.81 3.86
CA ALA A 148 4.55 -17.47 5.24
C ALA A 148 3.24 -16.67 5.37
N ILE A 149 2.61 -16.27 4.26
CA ILE A 149 1.29 -15.62 4.29
C ILE A 149 0.25 -16.66 4.76
N PRO A 150 -0.51 -16.38 5.85
CA PRO A 150 -1.48 -17.36 6.37
C PRO A 150 -2.58 -17.64 5.35
N PRO A 151 -2.98 -18.91 5.18
CA PRO A 151 -4.07 -19.26 4.27
C PRO A 151 -5.43 -18.70 4.75
N GLY A 152 -6.30 -18.36 3.82
CA GLY A 152 -7.67 -17.91 4.13
C GLY A 152 -7.78 -16.44 4.53
N VAL A 153 -6.68 -15.67 4.55
CA VAL A 153 -6.72 -14.23 4.79
C VAL A 153 -7.39 -13.54 3.61
N GLN A 154 -8.36 -12.67 3.91
CA GLN A 154 -9.02 -11.86 2.88
C GLN A 154 -8.24 -10.57 2.62
N GLY A 155 -8.33 -10.08 1.36
CA GLY A 155 -7.71 -8.80 0.99
C GLY A 155 -6.18 -8.81 1.11
N VAL A 156 -5.52 -9.94 0.79
CA VAL A 156 -4.07 -10.05 0.81
C VAL A 156 -3.45 -9.07 -0.18
N THR A 157 -2.68 -8.13 0.33
CA THR A 157 -1.85 -7.23 -0.46
C THR A 157 -0.38 -7.58 -0.20
N VAL A 158 0.38 -7.83 -1.27
CA VAL A 158 1.82 -8.09 -1.16
C VAL A 158 2.59 -6.81 -1.43
N ALA A 159 3.54 -6.51 -0.54
CA ALA A 159 4.45 -5.37 -0.63
C ALA A 159 5.89 -5.79 -0.31
N GLY A 160 6.79 -4.83 -0.25
CA GLY A 160 8.21 -5.07 0.10
C GLY A 160 9.04 -5.56 -1.07
N GLY A 161 9.90 -4.68 -1.60
CA GLY A 161 10.88 -4.99 -2.66
C GLY A 161 10.29 -5.40 -4.01
N LEU A 162 9.04 -5.04 -4.27
CA LEU A 162 8.42 -5.29 -5.56
C LEU A 162 9.01 -4.38 -6.64
N THR A 163 9.27 -4.96 -7.80
CA THR A 163 9.73 -4.30 -9.03
C THR A 163 9.06 -4.95 -10.24
N ALA A 164 9.16 -4.35 -11.40
CA ALA A 164 8.70 -4.97 -12.65
C ALA A 164 9.34 -6.35 -12.91
N ASP A 165 10.59 -6.55 -12.46
CA ASP A 165 11.31 -7.80 -12.71
C ASP A 165 10.83 -8.98 -11.86
N ASN A 166 10.16 -8.74 -10.71
CA ASN A 166 9.76 -9.81 -9.77
C ASN A 166 8.25 -9.97 -9.61
N VAL A 167 7.46 -8.91 -9.83
CA VAL A 167 6.04 -8.90 -9.48
C VAL A 167 5.22 -9.94 -10.24
N GLY A 168 5.48 -10.18 -11.52
CA GLY A 168 4.75 -11.19 -12.30
C GLY A 168 4.91 -12.61 -11.74
N GLY A 169 6.10 -12.95 -11.22
CA GLY A 169 6.35 -14.21 -10.51
C GLY A 169 5.55 -14.32 -9.20
N ILE A 170 5.52 -13.24 -8.45
CA ILE A 170 4.79 -13.16 -7.16
C ILE A 170 3.29 -13.28 -7.39
N VAL A 171 2.73 -12.60 -8.38
CA VAL A 171 1.32 -12.67 -8.76
C VAL A 171 0.93 -14.12 -9.10
N ARG A 172 1.72 -14.80 -9.93
CA ARG A 172 1.48 -16.21 -10.28
C ARG A 172 1.49 -17.15 -9.08
N GLN A 173 2.43 -16.94 -8.17
CA GLN A 173 2.63 -17.82 -7.01
C GLN A 173 1.59 -17.58 -5.93
N VAL A 174 1.32 -16.33 -5.58
CA VAL A 174 0.52 -15.94 -4.41
C VAL A 174 -0.94 -15.74 -4.76
N ARG A 175 -1.24 -15.30 -6.00
CA ARG A 175 -2.59 -14.88 -6.42
C ARG A 175 -3.20 -13.87 -5.44
N PRO A 176 -2.49 -12.77 -5.13
CA PRO A 176 -2.93 -11.81 -4.13
C PRO A 176 -4.15 -11.00 -4.61
N PHE A 177 -4.86 -10.40 -3.68
CA PHE A 177 -5.92 -9.43 -4.00
C PHE A 177 -5.34 -8.16 -4.64
N ALA A 178 -4.15 -7.74 -4.15
CA ALA A 178 -3.44 -6.57 -4.65
C ALA A 178 -1.93 -6.70 -4.47
N VAL A 179 -1.20 -5.89 -5.20
CA VAL A 179 0.22 -5.60 -4.99
C VAL A 179 0.40 -4.11 -4.70
N ASP A 180 1.36 -3.79 -3.82
CA ASP A 180 1.69 -2.42 -3.42
C ASP A 180 3.16 -2.14 -3.68
N VAL A 181 3.44 -1.15 -4.52
CA VAL A 181 4.81 -0.77 -4.88
C VAL A 181 5.09 0.69 -4.57
N SER A 182 6.28 0.97 -4.07
CA SER A 182 6.75 2.33 -3.82
C SER A 182 8.08 2.59 -4.52
N SER A 183 9.21 2.20 -3.91
CA SER A 183 10.55 2.46 -4.45
C SER A 183 10.85 1.75 -5.76
N GLY A 184 10.22 0.61 -6.02
CA GLY A 184 10.45 -0.17 -7.24
C GLY A 184 9.96 0.46 -8.55
N VAL A 185 9.28 1.61 -8.46
CA VAL A 185 8.81 2.41 -9.59
C VAL A 185 9.21 3.89 -9.44
N GLU A 186 10.34 4.16 -8.78
CA GLU A 186 10.86 5.52 -8.54
C GLU A 186 12.13 5.77 -9.35
N ALA A 187 12.22 6.98 -9.91
CA ALA A 187 13.47 7.53 -10.45
C ALA A 187 14.38 8.03 -9.30
N GLU A 188 13.78 8.66 -8.27
CA GLU A 188 14.41 9.13 -7.03
C GLU A 188 13.41 9.00 -5.89
N PRO A 189 13.84 8.96 -4.61
CA PRO A 189 12.93 8.86 -3.48
C PRO A 189 11.80 9.90 -3.52
N GLY A 190 10.55 9.44 -3.62
CA GLY A 190 9.35 10.27 -3.74
C GLY A 190 9.02 10.72 -5.17
N ILE A 191 9.84 10.45 -6.16
CA ILE A 191 9.61 10.81 -7.57
C ILE A 191 9.37 9.53 -8.37
N LYS A 192 8.16 9.34 -8.87
CA LYS A 192 7.81 8.14 -9.64
C LYS A 192 8.34 8.25 -11.08
N ASP A 193 8.73 7.09 -11.62
CA ASP A 193 9.10 6.92 -13.01
C ASP A 193 7.92 6.31 -13.78
N ARG A 194 7.43 7.02 -14.79
CA ARG A 194 6.27 6.61 -15.58
C ARG A 194 6.52 5.29 -16.32
N ASP A 195 7.70 5.11 -16.85
CA ASP A 195 8.02 3.90 -17.63
C ASP A 195 8.13 2.69 -16.70
N GLU A 196 8.68 2.85 -15.50
CA GLU A 196 8.73 1.79 -14.49
C GLU A 196 7.31 1.46 -13.95
N ILE A 197 6.43 2.44 -13.77
CA ILE A 197 5.01 2.16 -13.45
C ILE A 197 4.37 1.34 -14.57
N ALA A 198 4.56 1.72 -15.84
CA ALA A 198 3.98 1.02 -16.98
C ALA A 198 4.49 -0.43 -17.06
N ARG A 199 5.81 -0.64 -16.90
CA ARG A 199 6.42 -1.97 -16.86
C ARG A 199 5.84 -2.81 -15.70
N PHE A 200 5.73 -2.22 -14.52
CA PHE A 200 5.22 -2.92 -13.33
C PHE A 200 3.79 -3.40 -13.55
N ILE A 201 2.90 -2.53 -14.02
CA ILE A 201 1.49 -2.89 -14.28
C ILE A 201 1.39 -3.98 -15.34
N ALA A 202 2.14 -3.86 -16.45
CA ALA A 202 2.16 -4.88 -17.49
C ALA A 202 2.63 -6.25 -16.98
N GLU A 203 3.59 -6.30 -16.06
CA GLU A 203 4.05 -7.56 -15.46
C GLU A 203 3.03 -8.16 -14.46
N VAL A 204 2.25 -7.32 -13.77
CA VAL A 204 1.12 -7.79 -12.95
C VAL A 204 0.07 -8.45 -13.84
N GLU A 205 -0.32 -7.81 -14.94
CA GLU A 205 -1.29 -8.36 -15.91
C GLU A 205 -0.81 -9.70 -16.49
N ARG A 206 0.45 -9.80 -16.90
CA ARG A 206 1.04 -11.07 -17.36
C ARG A 206 1.04 -12.15 -16.28
N GLY A 207 1.20 -11.75 -15.02
CA GLY A 207 1.11 -12.67 -13.88
C GLY A 207 -0.30 -13.25 -13.71
N ASP A 208 -1.33 -12.45 -13.95
CA ASP A 208 -2.74 -12.86 -13.84
C ASP A 208 -3.19 -13.79 -14.97
N GLU A 209 -2.62 -13.63 -16.19
CA GLU A 209 -2.95 -14.45 -17.37
C GLU A 209 -2.37 -15.87 -17.33
N SER A 210 -1.44 -16.14 -16.41
CA SER A 210 -0.71 -17.41 -16.30
C SER A 210 -1.28 -18.26 -15.18
#